data_b6f65b2e9a6d6a135182411b0abf6b76
#
_entry.id   b6f65b2e9a6d6a135182411b0abf6b76
#
_cell.length_a   1.000
_cell.length_b   1.000
_cell.length_c   1.000
_cell.angle_alpha   90.00
_cell.angle_beta   90.00
_cell.angle_gamma   90.00
#
_symmetry.space_group_name_H-M   'P 1'
#
loop_
_entity.id
_entity.type
_entity.pdbx_description
1 polymer ?
#
loop_
_entity_poly.entity_id
_entity_poly.type
_entity_poly.pdbx_seq_one_letter_code
_entity_poly.pdbx_strand_id
1 'polypeptide(L)'
;MDQLEEKTTAAAQQSAVAEGPDVVPPSYVYAIGRIEPRFPRLSVEKEFAQVTGRADTAGLSDRQALQKVLKERQNRYLARQLCWVLTIEGLETYLLVPRDPADVELLIEGVRPTPNPGDVDVVVGVRGPIASPEMCNGLMVPIVAFDQIYSFDRQSLLEAIPKPEQLSAEAFAPAAAELFDRIMQITDNAGASDEHRTLNYLAVRYPAVYANAAEAFARNASLSAVETRLSPLSGTRTVARQFFLTPTAIPM
;
A
#
# COMPACT_ATOMS: atom_id res chain seq x y z
N MET A 1 83.76 -9.20 -16.98
CA MET A 1 82.76 -8.88 -18.02
C MET A 1 81.57 -9.76 -17.70
N ASP A 2 80.65 -9.28 -16.92
CA ASP A 2 79.34 -9.89 -16.79
C ASP A 2 78.38 -8.82 -16.32
N GLN A 3 77.44 -8.51 -17.20
CA GLN A 3 76.38 -7.56 -16.94
C GLN A 3 75.25 -8.30 -16.24
N LEU A 4 74.99 -7.91 -15.01
CA LEU A 4 73.78 -8.34 -14.27
C LEU A 4 72.64 -7.45 -14.66
N GLU A 5 71.68 -8.02 -15.36
CA GLU A 5 70.37 -7.39 -15.66
C GLU A 5 69.51 -7.32 -14.37
N GLU A 6 69.25 -6.16 -13.89
CA GLU A 6 68.29 -5.88 -12.84
C GLU A 6 66.86 -5.93 -13.44
N LYS A 7 66.13 -6.95 -13.11
CA LYS A 7 64.67 -7.05 -13.36
C LYS A 7 63.93 -6.26 -12.28
N THR A 8 63.48 -5.08 -12.64
CA THR A 8 62.58 -4.27 -11.82
C THR A 8 61.18 -4.91 -11.91
N THR A 9 60.74 -5.54 -10.83
CA THR A 9 59.40 -6.06 -10.68
C THR A 9 58.49 -4.93 -10.15
N ALA A 10 57.73 -4.30 -11.04
CA ALA A 10 56.70 -3.34 -10.65
C ALA A 10 55.53 -4.09 -10.01
N ALA A 11 55.42 -4.03 -8.69
CA ALA A 11 54.26 -4.49 -7.95
C ALA A 11 53.12 -3.51 -8.20
N ALA A 12 52.10 -3.97 -8.93
CA ALA A 12 50.87 -3.29 -9.08
C ALA A 12 50.14 -3.27 -7.72
N GLN A 13 50.15 -2.15 -7.05
CA GLN A 13 49.28 -1.88 -5.90
C GLN A 13 47.83 -1.77 -6.40
N GLN A 14 47.07 -2.86 -6.25
CA GLN A 14 45.63 -2.81 -6.34
C GLN A 14 45.12 -2.03 -5.14
N SER A 15 44.67 -0.80 -5.37
CA SER A 15 43.94 -0.02 -4.40
C SER A 15 42.63 -0.73 -4.10
N ALA A 16 42.55 -1.34 -2.93
CA ALA A 16 41.28 -1.82 -2.39
C ALA A 16 40.37 -0.59 -2.21
N VAL A 17 39.40 -0.46 -3.09
CA VAL A 17 38.29 0.45 -2.87
C VAL A 17 37.57 -0.05 -1.62
N ALA A 18 37.65 0.70 -0.53
CA ALA A 18 36.88 0.43 0.67
C ALA A 18 35.40 0.49 0.28
N GLU A 19 34.75 -0.68 0.26
CA GLU A 19 33.29 -0.75 0.18
C GLU A 19 32.74 0.03 1.38
N GLY A 20 32.09 1.16 1.10
CA GLY A 20 31.35 1.90 2.10
C GLY A 20 30.29 0.99 2.73
N PRO A 21 29.74 1.33 3.91
CA PRO A 21 28.75 0.50 4.56
C PRO A 21 27.62 0.20 3.57
N ASP A 22 27.30 -1.09 3.41
CA ASP A 22 26.20 -1.57 2.56
C ASP A 22 24.91 -0.82 2.93
N VAL A 23 24.60 0.23 2.18
CA VAL A 23 23.35 0.96 2.33
C VAL A 23 22.27 0.06 1.79
N VAL A 24 21.64 -0.70 2.67
CA VAL A 24 20.47 -1.51 2.31
C VAL A 24 19.44 -0.58 1.66
N PRO A 25 19.06 -0.82 0.40
CA PRO A 25 18.12 0.04 -0.29
C PRO A 25 16.80 0.10 0.48
N PRO A 26 16.14 1.28 0.54
CA PRO A 26 14.90 1.43 1.26
C PRO A 26 13.84 0.46 0.72
N SER A 27 13.19 -0.27 1.62
CA SER A 27 12.09 -1.17 1.28
C SER A 27 10.80 -0.37 1.12
N TYR A 28 10.36 -0.18 -0.11
CA TYR A 28 9.11 0.53 -0.40
C TYR A 28 7.89 -0.35 -0.17
N VAL A 29 6.79 0.30 0.19
CA VAL A 29 5.46 -0.29 0.33
C VAL A 29 4.49 0.41 -0.61
N TYR A 30 3.68 -0.37 -1.30
CA TYR A 30 2.49 0.06 -2.00
C TYR A 30 1.38 -0.91 -1.57
N ALA A 31 0.72 -0.61 -0.47
CA ALA A 31 -0.25 -1.51 0.16
C ALA A 31 -1.68 -1.00 -0.02
N ILE A 32 -2.61 -1.95 -0.13
CA ILE A 32 -4.05 -1.68 -0.22
C ILE A 32 -4.71 -2.32 1.00
N GLY A 33 -5.50 -1.53 1.73
CA GLY A 33 -6.16 -1.99 2.94
C GLY A 33 -7.15 -0.97 3.47
N ARG A 34 -7.31 -0.93 4.79
CA ARG A 34 -8.14 0.08 5.48
C ARG A 34 -7.34 0.73 6.60
N ILE A 35 -7.44 2.04 6.71
CA ILE A 35 -6.82 2.80 7.79
C ILE A 35 -7.77 2.87 8.98
N GLU A 36 -7.28 2.44 10.14
CA GLU A 36 -8.04 2.46 11.37
C GLU A 36 -7.24 3.18 12.47
N PRO A 37 -7.83 4.19 13.12
CA PRO A 37 -7.24 4.83 14.29
C PRO A 37 -7.42 3.95 15.53
N ARG A 38 -6.39 3.93 16.40
CA ARG A 38 -6.41 3.26 17.70
C ARG A 38 -5.83 4.13 18.79
N PHE A 39 -6.27 3.90 20.00
CA PHE A 39 -5.71 4.57 21.16
C PHE A 39 -4.45 3.83 21.63
N PRO A 40 -3.28 4.49 21.66
CA PRO A 40 -2.04 3.85 22.11
C PRO A 40 -2.06 3.51 23.59
N ARG A 41 -2.85 4.23 24.38
CA ARG A 41 -2.96 4.09 25.83
C ARG A 41 -4.26 4.71 26.35
N LEU A 42 -4.68 4.24 27.50
CA LEU A 42 -5.93 4.66 28.16
C LEU A 42 -5.99 6.18 28.43
N SER A 43 -4.85 6.85 28.68
CA SER A 43 -4.82 8.30 28.90
C SER A 43 -5.28 9.07 27.67
N VAL A 44 -4.88 8.67 26.46
CA VAL A 44 -5.30 9.29 25.19
C VAL A 44 -6.78 9.03 24.92
N GLU A 45 -7.24 7.81 25.21
CA GLU A 45 -8.67 7.46 25.09
C GLU A 45 -9.54 8.31 26.02
N LYS A 46 -9.14 8.47 27.28
CA LYS A 46 -9.85 9.32 28.23
C LYS A 46 -9.86 10.80 27.83
N GLU A 47 -8.74 11.33 27.35
CA GLU A 47 -8.65 12.68 26.82
C GLU A 47 -9.59 12.87 25.62
N PHE A 48 -9.58 11.90 24.67
CA PHE A 48 -10.49 11.90 23.55
C PHE A 48 -11.96 11.88 24.01
N ALA A 49 -12.32 11.03 24.94
CA ALA A 49 -13.67 10.96 25.51
C ALA A 49 -14.11 12.29 26.13
N GLN A 50 -13.20 13.01 26.81
CA GLN A 50 -13.51 14.33 27.39
C GLN A 50 -13.77 15.37 26.29
N VAL A 51 -13.00 15.35 25.19
CA VAL A 51 -13.20 16.26 24.07
C VAL A 51 -14.52 15.93 23.36
N THR A 52 -14.80 14.64 23.13
CA THR A 52 -16.06 14.17 22.54
C THR A 52 -17.27 14.56 23.38
N GLY A 53 -17.18 14.46 24.70
CA GLY A 53 -18.25 14.87 25.62
C GLY A 53 -18.53 16.38 25.64
N ARG A 54 -17.60 17.21 25.15
CA ARG A 54 -17.80 18.66 25.00
C ARG A 54 -18.29 19.07 23.61
N ALA A 55 -18.06 18.18 22.60
CA ALA A 55 -18.51 18.39 21.24
C ALA A 55 -19.99 18.03 21.11
N ASP A 56 -20.68 18.65 20.16
CA ASP A 56 -22.06 18.27 19.82
C ASP A 56 -22.05 16.95 19.02
N THR A 57 -21.93 15.85 19.75
CA THR A 57 -21.87 14.50 19.18
C THR A 57 -23.11 13.65 19.46
N ALA A 58 -24.16 14.27 20.04
CA ALA A 58 -25.40 13.59 20.34
C ALA A 58 -26.00 12.93 19.06
N GLY A 59 -26.33 11.66 19.18
CA GLY A 59 -26.92 10.88 18.08
C GLY A 59 -25.93 10.40 17.00
N LEU A 60 -24.62 10.67 17.14
CA LEU A 60 -23.59 10.14 16.27
C LEU A 60 -23.11 8.77 16.75
N SER A 61 -22.70 7.91 15.81
CA SER A 61 -21.92 6.72 16.16
C SER A 61 -20.52 7.12 16.65
N ASP A 62 -19.83 6.22 17.37
CA ASP A 62 -18.47 6.45 17.86
C ASP A 62 -17.51 6.87 16.74
N ARG A 63 -17.64 6.27 15.56
CA ARG A 63 -16.81 6.60 14.39
C ARG A 63 -17.15 7.97 13.80
N GLN A 64 -18.41 8.34 13.75
CA GLN A 64 -18.84 9.68 13.35
C GLN A 64 -18.36 10.75 14.34
N ALA A 65 -18.48 10.48 15.64
CA ALA A 65 -17.97 11.35 16.69
C ALA A 65 -16.44 11.50 16.60
N LEU A 66 -15.73 10.38 16.40
CA LEU A 66 -14.28 10.37 16.20
C LEU A 66 -13.89 11.26 15.02
N GLN A 67 -14.47 11.05 13.85
CA GLN A 67 -14.15 11.84 12.66
C GLN A 67 -14.48 13.33 12.86
N LYS A 68 -15.63 13.65 13.45
CA LYS A 68 -16.03 15.02 13.74
C LYS A 68 -15.01 15.71 14.63
N VAL A 69 -14.61 15.07 15.74
CA VAL A 69 -13.61 15.61 16.68
C VAL A 69 -12.26 15.80 16.01
N LEU A 70 -11.79 14.82 15.23
CA LEU A 70 -10.49 14.89 14.56
C LEU A 70 -10.43 15.94 13.46
N LYS A 71 -11.54 16.25 12.77
CA LYS A 71 -11.62 17.31 11.76
C LYS A 71 -11.49 18.71 12.33
N GLU A 72 -11.81 18.91 13.61
CA GLU A 72 -11.66 20.21 14.26
C GLU A 72 -10.17 20.57 14.41
N ARG A 73 -9.80 21.74 13.91
CA ARG A 73 -8.40 22.19 13.91
C ARG A 73 -7.75 22.18 15.29
N GLN A 74 -8.50 22.54 16.32
CA GLN A 74 -8.04 22.54 17.72
C GLN A 74 -7.70 21.15 18.25
N ASN A 75 -8.25 20.09 17.66
CA ASN A 75 -8.10 18.71 18.09
C ASN A 75 -7.04 17.95 17.27
N ARG A 76 -6.30 18.60 16.37
CA ARG A 76 -5.24 17.96 15.54
C ARG A 76 -4.15 17.29 16.36
N TYR A 77 -3.92 17.78 17.57
CA TYR A 77 -2.96 17.17 18.49
C TYR A 77 -3.38 15.75 18.91
N LEU A 78 -4.69 15.48 19.03
CA LEU A 78 -5.21 14.13 19.30
C LEU A 78 -4.94 13.18 18.14
N ALA A 79 -5.14 13.63 16.90
CA ALA A 79 -4.81 12.84 15.72
C ALA A 79 -3.34 12.42 15.68
N ARG A 80 -2.42 13.27 16.16
CA ARG A 80 -1.00 12.96 16.27
C ARG A 80 -0.66 12.01 17.43
N GLN A 81 -1.55 11.86 18.40
CA GLN A 81 -1.39 10.94 19.51
C GLN A 81 -1.96 9.54 19.21
N LEU A 82 -2.85 9.42 18.23
CA LEU A 82 -3.42 8.12 17.85
C LEU A 82 -2.38 7.23 17.15
N CYS A 83 -2.58 5.93 17.27
CA CYS A 83 -1.97 4.98 16.36
C CYS A 83 -2.81 4.91 15.08
N TRP A 84 -2.15 4.90 13.96
CA TRP A 84 -2.80 4.73 12.67
C TRP A 84 -2.37 3.37 12.10
N VAL A 85 -3.30 2.45 12.00
CA VAL A 85 -3.02 1.07 11.60
C VAL A 85 -3.60 0.81 10.22
N LEU A 86 -2.78 0.30 9.30
CA LEU A 86 -3.28 -0.27 8.06
C LEU A 86 -3.60 -1.74 8.29
N THR A 87 -4.86 -2.07 8.09
CA THR A 87 -5.41 -3.42 8.17
C THR A 87 -5.62 -3.96 6.76
N ILE A 88 -5.02 -5.10 6.44
CA ILE A 88 -5.16 -5.78 5.15
C ILE A 88 -5.89 -7.10 5.41
N GLU A 89 -7.01 -7.33 4.73
CA GLU A 89 -7.85 -8.52 4.91
C GLU A 89 -8.20 -8.84 6.39
N GLY A 90 -8.41 -7.79 7.17
CA GLY A 90 -8.73 -7.92 8.61
C GLY A 90 -7.52 -8.12 9.51
N LEU A 91 -6.30 -8.20 8.97
CA LEU A 91 -5.07 -8.34 9.73
C LEU A 91 -4.36 -6.99 9.87
N GLU A 92 -3.98 -6.63 11.09
CA GLU A 92 -3.15 -5.46 11.38
C GLU A 92 -1.76 -5.66 10.80
N THR A 93 -1.43 -4.90 9.75
CA THR A 93 -0.24 -5.16 8.95
C THR A 93 0.84 -4.12 9.14
N TYR A 94 0.47 -2.85 9.25
CA TYR A 94 1.42 -1.74 9.38
C TYR A 94 0.95 -0.69 10.38
N LEU A 95 1.91 -0.11 11.09
CA LEU A 95 1.73 1.14 11.83
C LEU A 95 2.16 2.31 10.93
N LEU A 96 1.25 3.22 10.65
CA LEU A 96 1.48 4.34 9.74
C LEU A 96 2.01 5.56 10.50
N VAL A 97 3.08 6.15 9.98
CA VAL A 97 3.67 7.39 10.50
C VAL A 97 3.87 8.34 9.32
N PRO A 98 3.38 9.57 9.37
CA PRO A 98 3.59 10.53 8.28
C PRO A 98 5.08 10.94 8.23
N ARG A 99 5.63 11.03 7.02
CA ARG A 99 6.99 11.60 6.84
C ARG A 99 6.98 13.10 7.02
N ASP A 100 5.94 13.77 6.53
CA ASP A 100 5.66 15.16 6.86
C ASP A 100 4.59 15.23 7.95
N PRO A 101 4.82 15.94 9.07
CA PRO A 101 3.81 16.12 10.11
C PRO A 101 2.48 16.73 9.62
N ALA A 102 2.48 17.42 8.48
CA ALA A 102 1.26 17.96 7.86
C ALA A 102 0.38 16.85 7.28
N ASP A 103 0.96 15.72 6.87
CA ASP A 103 0.24 14.60 6.23
C ASP A 103 -0.66 13.82 7.19
N VAL A 104 -0.69 14.19 8.48
CA VAL A 104 -1.71 13.69 9.43
C VAL A 104 -3.14 13.94 8.92
N GLU A 105 -3.32 14.95 8.09
CA GLU A 105 -4.61 15.25 7.45
C GLU A 105 -5.10 14.09 6.58
N LEU A 106 -4.20 13.45 5.83
CA LEU A 106 -4.52 12.29 4.99
C LEU A 106 -5.05 11.12 5.81
N LEU A 107 -4.49 10.92 7.02
CA LEU A 107 -4.98 9.90 7.95
C LEU A 107 -6.38 10.22 8.46
N ILE A 108 -6.67 11.47 8.79
CA ILE A 108 -7.98 11.91 9.24
C ILE A 108 -9.03 11.79 8.12
N GLU A 109 -8.64 12.11 6.88
CA GLU A 109 -9.50 11.95 5.71
C GLU A 109 -9.81 10.47 5.42
N GLY A 110 -8.87 9.56 5.69
CA GLY A 110 -9.06 8.11 5.60
C GLY A 110 -10.10 7.57 6.61
N VAL A 111 -10.39 8.29 7.69
CA VAL A 111 -11.44 7.89 8.63
C VAL A 111 -12.80 8.28 8.08
N ARG A 112 -13.51 7.34 7.50
CA ARG A 112 -14.86 7.58 7.00
C ARG A 112 -15.88 7.55 8.14
N PRO A 113 -16.85 8.48 8.17
CA PRO A 113 -17.86 8.53 9.23
C PRO A 113 -18.82 7.33 9.19
N THR A 114 -19.08 6.84 7.99
CA THR A 114 -19.90 5.65 7.74
C THR A 114 -19.09 4.68 6.91
N PRO A 115 -18.42 3.70 7.56
CA PRO A 115 -17.61 2.72 6.82
C PRO A 115 -18.46 1.87 5.89
N ASN A 116 -17.95 1.64 4.69
CA ASN A 116 -18.54 0.76 3.69
C ASN A 116 -17.61 -0.46 3.50
N PRO A 117 -18.10 -1.67 3.28
CA PRO A 117 -17.27 -2.81 2.89
C PRO A 117 -16.39 -2.53 1.66
N GLY A 118 -16.83 -1.64 0.76
CA GLY A 118 -16.08 -1.20 -0.41
C GLY A 118 -15.01 -0.13 -0.17
N ASP A 119 -14.86 0.38 1.06
CA ASP A 119 -13.84 1.37 1.37
C ASP A 119 -12.44 0.79 1.25
N VAL A 120 -11.56 1.51 0.56
CA VAL A 120 -10.19 1.11 0.27
C VAL A 120 -9.25 2.30 0.49
N ASP A 121 -8.14 2.04 1.18
CA ASP A 121 -7.05 2.98 1.35
C ASP A 121 -5.78 2.41 0.74
N VAL A 122 -5.10 3.19 -0.08
CA VAL A 122 -3.79 2.87 -0.65
C VAL A 122 -2.74 3.67 0.09
N VAL A 123 -1.75 2.98 0.63
CA VAL A 123 -0.64 3.59 1.35
C VAL A 123 0.65 3.37 0.57
N VAL A 124 1.34 4.47 0.28
CA VAL A 124 2.65 4.46 -0.38
C VAL A 124 3.68 5.07 0.58
N GLY A 125 4.78 4.36 0.81
CA GLY A 125 5.81 4.83 1.73
C GLY A 125 7.00 3.90 1.84
N VAL A 126 7.79 4.10 2.88
CA VAL A 126 8.99 3.31 3.17
C VAL A 126 8.76 2.47 4.42
N ARG A 127 9.03 1.17 4.32
CA ARG A 127 8.96 0.25 5.44
C ARG A 127 10.14 0.48 6.38
N GLY A 128 9.82 0.69 7.64
CA GLY A 128 10.77 0.82 8.74
C GLY A 128 10.85 -0.44 9.61
N PRO A 129 11.40 -0.30 10.82
CA PRO A 129 11.49 -1.38 11.79
C PRO A 129 10.11 -1.80 12.32
N ILE A 130 10.08 -2.87 13.11
CA ILE A 130 8.91 -3.26 13.89
C ILE A 130 8.68 -2.22 14.99
N ALA A 131 7.43 -1.80 15.18
CA ALA A 131 7.04 -0.89 16.23
C ALA A 131 7.31 -1.49 17.61
N SER A 132 7.75 -0.65 18.56
CA SER A 132 7.85 -1.09 19.95
C SER A 132 6.45 -1.23 20.58
N PRO A 133 6.27 -2.10 21.57
CA PRO A 133 4.97 -2.33 22.21
C PRO A 133 4.30 -1.06 22.76
N GLU A 134 5.09 -0.09 23.18
CA GLU A 134 4.61 1.16 23.78
C GLU A 134 4.02 2.12 22.73
N MET A 135 4.36 1.95 21.44
CA MET A 135 3.88 2.84 20.39
C MET A 135 2.38 2.71 20.15
N CYS A 136 1.85 1.50 20.25
CA CYS A 136 0.45 1.24 19.94
C CYS A 136 -0.13 0.10 20.78
N ASN A 137 -0.21 0.28 22.09
CA ASN A 137 -0.87 -0.63 23.03
C ASN A 137 -0.51 -2.12 22.82
N GLY A 138 0.78 -2.41 22.65
CA GLY A 138 1.29 -3.76 22.46
C GLY A 138 1.33 -4.27 21.01
N LEU A 139 0.83 -3.52 20.03
CA LEU A 139 0.88 -3.90 18.63
C LEU A 139 2.31 -3.82 18.09
N MET A 140 2.84 -4.95 17.64
CA MET A 140 4.19 -5.10 17.12
C MET A 140 4.16 -5.46 15.62
N VAL A 141 3.92 -4.48 14.78
CA VAL A 141 3.95 -4.61 13.32
C VAL A 141 4.99 -3.66 12.72
N PRO A 142 5.45 -3.86 11.48
CA PRO A 142 6.36 -2.93 10.84
C PRO A 142 5.76 -1.53 10.73
N ILE A 143 6.58 -0.51 10.93
CA ILE A 143 6.22 0.89 10.69
C ILE A 143 6.31 1.16 9.20
N VAL A 144 5.37 1.92 8.66
CA VAL A 144 5.47 2.53 7.33
C VAL A 144 5.49 4.04 7.48
N ALA A 145 6.63 4.64 7.12
CA ALA A 145 6.73 6.08 6.95
C ALA A 145 6.11 6.42 5.59
N PHE A 146 4.85 6.86 5.59
CA PHE A 146 4.13 7.09 4.35
C PHE A 146 4.40 8.47 3.75
N ASP A 147 4.40 8.49 2.42
CA ASP A 147 4.50 9.69 1.58
C ASP A 147 3.15 10.08 1.00
N GLN A 148 2.27 9.08 0.76
CA GLN A 148 0.99 9.30 0.11
C GLN A 148 -0.06 8.32 0.64
N ILE A 149 -1.30 8.80 0.75
CA ILE A 149 -2.49 8.01 1.02
C ILE A 149 -3.55 8.39 0.00
N TYR A 150 -4.21 7.39 -0.58
CA TYR A 150 -5.37 7.55 -1.44
C TYR A 150 -6.53 6.78 -0.85
N SER A 151 -7.63 7.47 -0.54
CA SER A 151 -8.83 6.88 0.03
C SER A 151 -9.98 6.96 -0.96
N PHE A 152 -10.59 5.85 -1.33
CA PHE A 152 -11.70 5.79 -2.26
C PHE A 152 -12.66 4.64 -1.93
N ASP A 153 -13.85 4.71 -2.50
CA ASP A 153 -14.77 3.59 -2.54
C ASP A 153 -14.46 2.71 -3.76
N ARG A 154 -14.45 1.40 -3.58
CA ARG A 154 -14.14 0.42 -4.64
C ARG A 154 -15.04 0.60 -5.87
N GLN A 155 -16.33 0.82 -5.67
CA GLN A 155 -17.24 0.97 -6.79
C GLN A 155 -16.91 2.23 -7.59
N SER A 156 -16.66 3.33 -6.91
CA SER A 156 -16.24 4.59 -7.54
C SER A 156 -14.93 4.43 -8.32
N LEU A 157 -13.97 3.63 -7.80
CA LEU A 157 -12.74 3.31 -8.52
C LEU A 157 -13.06 2.56 -9.82
N LEU A 158 -13.86 1.50 -9.75
CA LEU A 158 -14.19 0.66 -10.90
C LEU A 158 -15.00 1.43 -11.96
N GLU A 159 -15.90 2.32 -11.54
CA GLU A 159 -16.67 3.20 -12.44
C GLU A 159 -15.79 4.25 -13.13
N ALA A 160 -14.71 4.70 -12.48
CA ALA A 160 -13.76 5.64 -13.04
C ALA A 160 -12.79 5.00 -14.07
N ILE A 161 -12.73 3.67 -14.16
CA ILE A 161 -11.87 2.97 -15.13
C ILE A 161 -12.45 3.14 -16.54
N PRO A 162 -11.66 3.66 -17.52
CA PRO A 162 -12.12 3.80 -18.88
C PRO A 162 -12.53 2.45 -19.49
N LYS A 163 -13.80 2.35 -19.87
CA LYS A 163 -14.35 1.18 -20.53
C LYS A 163 -13.94 1.16 -22.01
N PRO A 164 -13.46 0.03 -22.57
CA PRO A 164 -13.25 -0.12 -24.01
C PRO A 164 -14.54 0.10 -24.81
N GLU A 165 -14.44 0.77 -25.95
CA GLU A 165 -15.62 1.10 -26.80
C GLU A 165 -16.37 -0.17 -27.27
N GLN A 166 -15.64 -1.29 -27.45
CA GLN A 166 -16.17 -2.54 -27.97
C GLN A 166 -16.94 -3.37 -26.93
N LEU A 167 -16.88 -2.99 -25.64
CA LEU A 167 -17.53 -3.72 -24.57
C LEU A 167 -18.74 -2.97 -24.01
N SER A 168 -19.80 -3.69 -23.68
CA SER A 168 -20.93 -3.11 -22.94
C SER A 168 -20.56 -2.88 -21.47
N ALA A 169 -21.27 -1.99 -20.80
CA ALA A 169 -21.07 -1.77 -19.38
C ALA A 169 -21.39 -3.01 -18.54
N GLU A 170 -22.42 -3.75 -18.97
CA GLU A 170 -22.88 -4.99 -18.31
C GLU A 170 -21.83 -6.11 -18.39
N ALA A 171 -21.00 -6.14 -19.44
CA ALA A 171 -19.92 -7.10 -19.59
C ALA A 171 -18.63 -6.64 -18.87
N PHE A 172 -18.37 -5.31 -18.90
CA PHE A 172 -17.14 -4.76 -18.32
C PHE A 172 -17.14 -4.74 -16.79
N ALA A 173 -18.21 -4.29 -16.16
CA ALA A 173 -18.26 -4.08 -14.72
C ALA A 173 -18.02 -5.37 -13.90
N PRO A 174 -18.65 -6.53 -14.22
CA PRO A 174 -18.37 -7.78 -13.50
C PRO A 174 -16.92 -8.25 -13.67
N ALA A 175 -16.36 -8.16 -14.88
CA ALA A 175 -14.98 -8.58 -15.14
C ALA A 175 -13.96 -7.69 -14.40
N ALA A 176 -14.21 -6.39 -14.35
CA ALA A 176 -13.37 -5.45 -13.61
C ALA A 176 -13.45 -5.72 -12.09
N ALA A 177 -14.65 -5.98 -11.57
CA ALA A 177 -14.85 -6.32 -10.17
C ALA A 177 -14.14 -7.63 -9.81
N GLU A 178 -14.28 -8.69 -10.63
CA GLU A 178 -13.62 -9.96 -10.42
C GLU A 178 -12.09 -9.83 -10.39
N LEU A 179 -11.52 -9.08 -11.34
CA LEU A 179 -10.07 -8.86 -11.38
C LEU A 179 -9.59 -8.14 -10.12
N PHE A 180 -10.27 -7.08 -9.70
CA PHE A 180 -9.90 -6.34 -8.49
C PHE A 180 -9.97 -7.25 -7.26
N ASP A 181 -11.04 -8.02 -7.10
CA ASP A 181 -11.20 -8.95 -5.98
C ASP A 181 -10.12 -10.03 -5.97
N ARG A 182 -9.76 -10.57 -7.12
CA ARG A 182 -8.68 -11.55 -7.24
C ARG A 182 -7.34 -10.99 -6.80
N ILE A 183 -7.03 -9.73 -7.16
CA ILE A 183 -5.79 -9.06 -6.73
C ILE A 183 -5.81 -8.85 -5.22
N MET A 184 -6.95 -8.41 -4.67
CA MET A 184 -7.10 -8.18 -3.23
C MET A 184 -7.03 -9.47 -2.40
N GLN A 185 -7.45 -10.62 -2.97
CA GLN A 185 -7.43 -11.94 -2.31
C GLN A 185 -6.10 -12.69 -2.45
N ILE A 186 -5.07 -12.08 -3.04
CA ILE A 186 -3.75 -12.71 -3.10
C ILE A 186 -3.19 -12.81 -1.68
N THR A 187 -2.96 -14.04 -1.25
CA THR A 187 -2.43 -14.34 0.09
C THR A 187 -1.14 -13.57 0.37
N ASP A 188 -1.05 -13.04 1.57
CA ASP A 188 0.11 -12.28 2.08
C ASP A 188 0.45 -11.01 1.29
N ASN A 189 -0.50 -10.45 0.52
CA ASN A 189 -0.27 -9.23 -0.24
C ASN A 189 -0.15 -7.98 0.66
N ALA A 190 0.92 -7.92 1.42
CA ALA A 190 1.26 -6.75 2.24
C ALA A 190 1.83 -5.56 1.43
N GLY A 191 1.93 -5.65 0.12
CA GLY A 191 2.48 -4.56 -0.72
C GLY A 191 3.97 -4.28 -0.53
N ALA A 192 4.73 -5.18 0.10
CA ALA A 192 6.15 -4.98 0.42
C ALA A 192 7.10 -5.64 -0.59
N SER A 193 6.71 -6.76 -1.19
CA SER A 193 7.49 -7.37 -2.26
C SER A 193 7.31 -6.60 -3.56
N ASP A 194 8.27 -6.74 -4.47
CA ASP A 194 8.15 -6.15 -5.81
C ASP A 194 6.91 -6.65 -6.54
N GLU A 195 6.52 -7.89 -6.35
CA GLU A 195 5.34 -8.50 -6.93
C GLU A 195 4.07 -7.85 -6.42
N HIS A 196 3.93 -7.78 -5.12
CA HIS A 196 2.76 -7.19 -4.46
C HIS A 196 2.63 -5.70 -4.80
N ARG A 197 3.75 -4.94 -4.78
CA ARG A 197 3.74 -3.52 -5.20
C ARG A 197 3.25 -3.35 -6.63
N THR A 198 3.75 -4.21 -7.54
CA THR A 198 3.34 -4.18 -8.94
C THR A 198 1.86 -4.48 -9.10
N LEU A 199 1.35 -5.54 -8.46
CA LEU A 199 -0.06 -5.92 -8.51
C LEU A 199 -0.96 -4.81 -7.97
N ASN A 200 -0.63 -4.27 -6.80
CA ASN A 200 -1.39 -3.22 -6.16
C ASN A 200 -1.39 -1.92 -6.98
N TYR A 201 -0.23 -1.56 -7.56
CA TYR A 201 -0.14 -0.42 -8.46
C TYR A 201 -1.01 -0.60 -9.71
N LEU A 202 -0.94 -1.78 -10.34
CA LEU A 202 -1.74 -2.07 -11.53
C LEU A 202 -3.24 -2.04 -11.22
N ALA A 203 -3.65 -2.57 -10.07
CA ALA A 203 -5.05 -2.57 -9.65
C ALA A 203 -5.63 -1.16 -9.49
N VAL A 204 -4.82 -0.17 -9.10
CA VAL A 204 -5.31 1.18 -8.80
C VAL A 204 -5.02 2.17 -9.94
N ARG A 205 -3.91 1.97 -10.68
CA ARG A 205 -3.36 2.99 -11.58
C ARG A 205 -3.31 2.61 -13.05
N TYR A 206 -3.59 1.34 -13.39
CA TYR A 206 -3.39 0.89 -14.77
C TYR A 206 -4.66 0.31 -15.40
N PRO A 207 -5.53 1.14 -16.00
CA PRO A 207 -6.83 0.71 -16.55
C PRO A 207 -6.75 -0.39 -17.61
N ALA A 208 -5.64 -0.51 -18.34
CA ALA A 208 -5.51 -1.51 -19.42
C ALA A 208 -5.60 -2.96 -18.92
N VAL A 209 -5.27 -3.26 -17.65
CA VAL A 209 -5.42 -4.63 -17.12
C VAL A 209 -6.89 -5.03 -17.05
N TYR A 210 -7.77 -4.09 -16.74
CA TYR A 210 -9.21 -4.32 -16.68
C TYR A 210 -9.81 -4.49 -18.07
N ALA A 211 -9.35 -3.72 -19.05
CA ALA A 211 -9.77 -3.87 -20.44
C ALA A 211 -9.41 -5.26 -20.97
N ASN A 212 -8.18 -5.72 -20.75
CA ASN A 212 -7.73 -7.05 -21.16
C ASN A 212 -8.52 -8.17 -20.47
N ALA A 213 -8.80 -8.03 -19.18
CA ALA A 213 -9.61 -9.01 -18.44
C ALA A 213 -11.04 -9.09 -19.01
N ALA A 214 -11.66 -7.95 -19.25
CA ALA A 214 -13.01 -7.88 -19.80
C ALA A 214 -13.10 -8.43 -21.23
N GLU A 215 -12.10 -8.19 -22.08
CA GLU A 215 -12.02 -8.81 -23.40
C GLU A 215 -11.88 -10.33 -23.35
N ALA A 216 -11.11 -10.87 -22.39
CA ALA A 216 -11.01 -12.30 -22.18
C ALA A 216 -12.34 -12.89 -21.70
N PHE A 217 -13.00 -12.21 -20.77
CA PHE A 217 -14.32 -12.60 -20.27
C PHE A 217 -15.39 -12.62 -21.38
N ALA A 218 -15.38 -11.61 -22.26
CA ALA A 218 -16.29 -11.57 -23.42
C ALA A 218 -16.07 -12.74 -24.41
N ARG A 219 -14.91 -13.40 -24.37
CA ARG A 219 -14.59 -14.62 -25.13
C ARG A 219 -14.86 -15.91 -24.36
N ASN A 220 -15.70 -15.87 -23.34
CA ASN A 220 -16.01 -16.99 -22.44
C ASN A 220 -14.77 -17.59 -21.73
N ALA A 221 -13.81 -16.73 -21.40
CA ALA A 221 -12.70 -17.14 -20.56
C ALA A 221 -12.89 -16.57 -19.14
N SER A 222 -12.58 -17.35 -18.12
CA SER A 222 -12.55 -16.89 -16.73
C SER A 222 -11.11 -16.61 -16.28
N LEU A 223 -10.97 -15.73 -15.32
CA LEU A 223 -9.69 -15.44 -14.69
C LEU A 223 -9.28 -16.60 -13.78
N SER A 224 -8.20 -17.33 -14.11
CA SER A 224 -7.72 -18.46 -13.30
C SER A 224 -6.56 -18.07 -12.39
N ALA A 225 -5.68 -17.18 -12.82
CA ALA A 225 -4.53 -16.74 -12.06
C ALA A 225 -4.10 -15.31 -12.44
N VAL A 226 -3.49 -14.63 -11.49
CA VAL A 226 -2.83 -13.35 -11.67
C VAL A 226 -1.37 -13.52 -11.23
N GLU A 227 -0.45 -13.34 -12.15
CA GLU A 227 0.98 -13.50 -11.88
C GLU A 227 1.77 -12.29 -12.35
N THR A 228 2.84 -11.98 -11.65
CA THR A 228 3.83 -10.99 -12.07
C THR A 228 5.17 -11.67 -12.31
N ARG A 229 5.88 -11.26 -13.35
CA ARG A 229 7.23 -11.75 -13.65
C ARG A 229 8.17 -10.60 -13.90
N LEU A 230 9.44 -10.79 -13.58
CA LEU A 230 10.49 -9.83 -13.92
C LEU A 230 10.52 -9.59 -15.43
N SER A 231 10.54 -8.33 -15.84
CA SER A 231 10.72 -8.00 -17.24
C SER A 231 12.13 -8.38 -17.69
N PRO A 232 12.30 -8.98 -18.89
CA PRO A 232 13.62 -9.19 -19.48
C PRO A 232 14.42 -7.90 -19.68
N LEU A 233 13.73 -6.74 -19.66
CA LEU A 233 14.35 -5.43 -19.76
C LEU A 233 14.84 -4.90 -18.41
N SER A 234 14.62 -5.64 -17.33
CA SER A 234 15.15 -5.31 -16.01
C SER A 234 16.65 -5.55 -15.98
N GLY A 235 17.44 -4.46 -16.00
CA GLY A 235 18.87 -4.52 -15.71
C GLY A 235 19.11 -4.56 -14.19
N THR A 236 19.99 -3.70 -13.68
CA THR A 236 20.25 -3.54 -12.24
C THR A 236 19.08 -2.89 -11.48
N ARG A 237 18.11 -2.31 -12.17
CA ARG A 237 16.87 -1.79 -11.61
C ARG A 237 15.71 -2.70 -12.01
N THR A 238 14.88 -3.09 -11.06
CA THR A 238 13.63 -3.81 -11.34
C THR A 238 12.70 -2.88 -12.10
N VAL A 239 12.63 -3.06 -13.42
CA VAL A 239 11.74 -2.29 -14.30
C VAL A 239 10.59 -3.18 -14.71
N ALA A 240 9.41 -2.64 -14.74
CA ALA A 240 8.13 -3.21 -15.19
C ALA A 240 8.07 -4.75 -15.28
N ARG A 241 7.11 -5.31 -14.58
CA ARG A 241 6.81 -6.74 -14.62
C ARG A 241 5.70 -7.01 -15.61
N GLN A 242 5.74 -8.14 -16.26
CA GLN A 242 4.66 -8.58 -17.11
C GLN A 242 3.54 -9.14 -16.25
N PHE A 243 2.33 -8.72 -16.56
CA PHE A 243 1.10 -9.16 -15.92
C PHE A 243 0.43 -10.20 -16.83
N PHE A 244 0.16 -11.39 -16.31
CA PHE A 244 -0.48 -12.45 -17.05
C PHE A 244 -1.85 -12.74 -16.47
N LEU A 245 -2.85 -12.64 -17.33
CA LEU A 245 -4.17 -13.20 -17.09
C LEU A 245 -4.23 -14.55 -17.81
N THR A 246 -4.41 -15.62 -17.08
CA THR A 246 -4.56 -16.95 -17.68
C THR A 246 -6.05 -17.25 -17.81
N PRO A 247 -6.61 -17.17 -19.03
CA PRO A 247 -8.01 -17.52 -19.23
C PRO A 247 -8.18 -19.05 -19.19
N THR A 248 -9.17 -19.50 -18.45
CA THR A 248 -9.65 -20.90 -18.53
C THR A 248 -10.93 -20.92 -19.34
N ALA A 249 -10.97 -21.74 -20.40
CA ALA A 249 -12.22 -21.92 -21.14
C ALA A 249 -13.31 -22.47 -20.20
N ILE A 250 -14.45 -21.82 -20.17
CA ILE A 250 -15.63 -22.32 -19.45
C ILE A 250 -16.19 -23.47 -20.31
N PRO A 251 -16.29 -24.72 -19.81
CA PRO A 251 -16.94 -25.79 -20.57
C PRO A 251 -18.39 -25.41 -20.82
N MET A 252 -18.80 -25.52 -22.08
CA MET A 252 -20.20 -25.32 -22.50
C MET A 252 -21.11 -26.44 -21.96
#